data_7ed65a363528425816189183989a492f
#
_entry.id   7ed65a363528425816189183989a492f
#
_cell.length_a   1.000
_cell.length_b   1.000
_cell.length_c   1.000
_cell.angle_alpha   90.00
_cell.angle_beta   90.00
_cell.angle_gamma   90.00
#
_symmetry.space_group_name_H-M   'P 1'
#
loop_
_entity.id
_entity.type
_entity.pdbx_description
1 polymer ?
#
loop_
_entity_poly.entity_id
_entity_poly.type
_entity_poly.pdbx_seq_one_letter_code
_entity_poly.pdbx_strand_id
1 'polypeptide(L)'
;MMEVFPGISMNPNVCEGKPCASGTTIDVATIVGMLGTGKSFEDVQEIFQVTREQVYSSLRYASYVTDHLPLKMPPEHARQGTS
;
A
#
# COMPACT_ATOMS: atom_id res chain seq x y z
N MET A 1 0.87 16.04 -9.76
CA MET A 1 0.84 15.14 -8.60
C MET A 1 -0.29 15.55 -7.67
N MET A 2 -1.05 14.58 -7.20
CA MET A 2 -2.19 14.87 -6.34
C MET A 2 -2.12 13.96 -5.13
N GLU A 3 -2.15 14.55 -3.94
CA GLU A 3 -2.21 13.78 -2.71
C GLU A 3 -3.64 13.30 -2.51
N VAL A 4 -3.83 11.99 -2.47
CA VAL A 4 -5.16 11.38 -2.36
C VAL A 4 -5.43 10.86 -0.96
N PHE A 5 -4.41 10.83 -0.12
CA PHE A 5 -4.48 10.34 1.24
C PHE A 5 -3.24 10.89 1.93
N PRO A 6 -3.26 11.18 3.24
CA PRO A 6 -2.06 11.74 3.87
C PRO A 6 -0.82 10.90 3.59
N GLY A 7 0.15 11.51 2.93
CA GLY A 7 1.40 10.86 2.58
C GLY A 7 1.37 9.99 1.34
N ILE A 8 0.25 9.93 0.62
CA ILE A 8 0.10 9.11 -0.58
C ILE A 8 -0.36 9.97 -1.73
N SER A 9 0.32 9.86 -2.86
CA SER A 9 0.03 10.67 -4.05
C SER A 9 -0.18 9.77 -5.26
N MET A 10 -0.91 10.30 -6.23
CA MET A 10 -1.10 9.65 -7.52
C MET A 10 -0.73 10.63 -8.61
N ASN A 11 -0.01 10.14 -9.61
CA ASN A 11 0.44 10.94 -10.74
C ASN A 11 0.45 10.03 -11.95
N PRO A 12 -0.28 10.39 -13.04
CA PRO A 12 -0.32 9.51 -14.21
C PRO A 12 1.05 9.19 -14.78
N ASN A 13 2.04 10.04 -14.52
CA ASN A 13 3.38 9.85 -15.06
C ASN A 13 4.33 9.18 -14.06
N VAL A 14 3.83 8.76 -12.91
CA VAL A 14 4.65 8.13 -11.87
C VAL A 14 3.94 6.86 -11.45
N CYS A 15 4.66 5.75 -11.39
CA CYS A 15 4.11 4.45 -10.99
C CYS A 15 2.88 4.09 -11.79
N GLU A 16 2.82 4.55 -13.05
CA GLU A 16 1.69 4.26 -13.92
C GLU A 16 0.36 4.72 -13.33
N GLY A 17 0.38 5.80 -12.57
CA GLY A 17 -0.81 6.33 -11.95
C GLY A 17 -1.21 5.65 -10.66
N LYS A 18 -0.47 4.66 -10.22
CA LYS A 18 -0.77 3.96 -8.98
C LYS A 18 -0.43 4.82 -7.77
N PRO A 19 -1.06 4.56 -6.63
CA PRO A 19 -0.72 5.30 -5.40
C PRO A 19 0.73 5.04 -5.00
N CYS A 20 1.45 6.12 -4.71
CA CYS A 20 2.85 6.08 -4.30
C CYS A 20 3.01 6.82 -2.98
N ALA A 21 4.04 6.45 -2.22
CA ALA A 21 4.44 7.27 -1.09
C ALA A 21 4.84 8.63 -1.64
N SER A 22 4.26 9.70 -1.09
CA SER A 22 4.47 11.05 -1.60
C SER A 22 5.95 11.39 -1.62
N GLY A 23 6.40 11.98 -2.72
CA GLY A 23 7.79 12.36 -2.87
C GLY A 23 8.68 11.24 -3.38
N THR A 24 8.13 10.06 -3.63
CA THR A 24 8.92 8.94 -4.13
C THR A 24 8.30 8.40 -5.41
N THR A 25 9.01 7.47 -6.03
CA THR A 25 8.48 6.71 -7.17
C THR A 25 8.15 5.28 -6.77
N ILE A 26 7.97 5.04 -5.47
CA ILE A 26 7.71 3.70 -4.96
C ILE A 26 6.23 3.58 -4.65
N ASP A 27 5.56 2.65 -5.31
CA ASP A 27 4.13 2.50 -5.10
C ASP A 27 3.81 1.75 -3.81
N VAL A 28 2.63 2.04 -3.28
CA VAL A 28 2.19 1.49 -1.99
C VAL A 28 2.19 -0.03 -2.02
N ALA A 29 1.71 -0.62 -3.11
CA ALA A 29 1.60 -2.07 -3.19
C ALA A 29 2.97 -2.74 -3.05
N THR A 30 4.01 -2.13 -3.60
CA THR A 30 5.36 -2.66 -3.50
C THR A 30 5.85 -2.63 -2.05
N ILE A 31 5.63 -1.51 -1.37
CA ILE A 31 6.05 -1.37 0.03
C ILE A 31 5.33 -2.39 0.90
N VAL A 32 4.01 -2.42 0.78
CA VAL A 32 3.19 -3.30 1.62
C VAL A 32 3.47 -4.77 1.29
N GLY A 33 3.61 -5.07 -0.01
CA GLY A 33 3.91 -6.43 -0.44
C GLY A 33 5.22 -6.93 0.10
N MET A 34 6.23 -6.06 0.16
CA MET A 34 7.54 -6.45 0.69
C MET A 34 7.45 -6.78 2.16
N LEU A 35 6.70 -5.98 2.92
CA LEU A 35 6.46 -6.29 4.33
C LEU A 35 5.71 -7.62 4.46
N GLY A 36 4.81 -7.89 3.53
CA GLY A 36 4.06 -9.14 3.52
C GLY A 36 4.91 -10.36 3.29
N THR A 37 6.10 -10.19 2.73
CA THR A 37 7.03 -11.31 2.56
C THR A 37 7.89 -11.55 3.79
N GLY A 38 7.71 -10.74 4.84
CA GLY A 38 8.47 -10.93 6.08
C GLY A 38 9.64 -9.98 6.23
N LYS A 39 9.82 -9.03 5.31
CA LYS A 39 10.86 -8.03 5.45
C LYS A 39 10.53 -7.09 6.60
N SER A 40 11.57 -6.64 7.30
CA SER A 40 11.38 -5.69 8.39
C SER A 40 11.18 -4.29 7.85
N PHE A 41 10.71 -3.37 8.71
CA PHE A 41 10.63 -1.96 8.36
C PHE A 41 11.99 -1.44 7.92
N GLU A 42 13.03 -1.82 8.66
CA GLU A 42 14.38 -1.37 8.33
C GLU A 42 14.83 -1.84 6.95
N ASP A 43 14.49 -3.08 6.63
CA ASP A 43 14.81 -3.62 5.30
C ASP A 43 14.13 -2.81 4.20
N VAL A 44 12.85 -2.52 4.38
CA VAL A 44 12.07 -1.78 3.38
C VAL A 44 12.63 -0.38 3.23
N GLN A 45 12.94 0.27 4.34
CA GLN A 45 13.52 1.61 4.29
C GLN A 45 14.82 1.63 3.51
N GLU A 46 15.65 0.62 3.70
CA GLU A 46 16.94 0.56 3.04
C GLU A 46 16.80 0.21 1.56
N ILE A 47 15.97 -0.77 1.26
CA ILE A 47 15.80 -1.24 -0.12
C ILE A 47 15.25 -0.13 -1.01
N PHE A 48 14.25 0.57 -0.53
CA PHE A 48 13.53 1.55 -1.35
C PHE A 48 13.93 2.98 -1.04
N GLN A 49 14.81 3.20 -0.07
CA GLN A 49 15.25 4.55 0.32
C GLN A 49 14.07 5.40 0.73
N VAL A 50 13.18 4.84 1.53
CA VAL A 50 12.02 5.56 2.05
C VAL A 50 12.16 5.74 3.55
N THR A 51 11.44 6.70 4.09
CA THR A 51 11.46 6.94 5.53
C THR A 51 10.47 6.01 6.21
N ARG A 52 10.65 5.87 7.53
CA ARG A 52 9.73 5.05 8.31
C ARG A 52 8.31 5.61 8.23
N GLU A 53 8.18 6.93 8.20
CA GLU A 53 6.87 7.54 8.10
C GLU A 53 6.21 7.24 6.76
N GLN A 54 7.01 7.16 5.69
CA GLN A 54 6.47 6.80 4.38
C GLN A 54 5.96 5.37 4.38
N VAL A 55 6.62 4.48 5.12
CA VAL A 55 6.15 3.11 5.26
C VAL A 55 4.82 3.08 6.02
N TYR A 56 4.73 3.85 7.10
CA TYR A 56 3.48 3.92 7.87
C TYR A 56 2.34 4.48 7.03
N SER A 57 2.61 5.52 6.24
CA SER A 57 1.58 6.10 5.37
C SER A 57 1.07 5.06 4.39
N SER A 58 1.97 4.25 3.85
CA SER A 58 1.59 3.21 2.91
C SER A 58 0.69 2.18 3.58
N LEU A 59 1.02 1.78 4.81
CA LEU A 59 0.21 0.82 5.53
C LEU A 59 -1.16 1.40 5.87
N ARG A 60 -1.21 2.65 6.31
CA ARG A 60 -2.49 3.30 6.63
C ARG A 60 -3.36 3.40 5.38
N TYR A 61 -2.75 3.72 4.24
CA TYR A 61 -3.51 3.80 3.00
C TYR A 61 -4.03 2.43 2.59
N ALA A 62 -3.20 1.40 2.69
CA ALA A 62 -3.63 0.05 2.34
C ALA A 62 -4.81 -0.40 3.19
N SER A 63 -4.76 -0.07 4.48
CA SER A 63 -5.85 -0.38 5.39
C SER A 63 -7.12 0.37 4.98
N TYR A 64 -6.98 1.64 4.65
CA TYR A 64 -8.11 2.45 4.21
C TYR A 64 -8.75 1.88 2.95
N VAL A 65 -7.93 1.55 1.96
CA VAL A 65 -8.44 1.01 0.69
C VAL A 65 -9.18 -0.30 0.92
N THR A 66 -8.59 -1.17 1.72
CA THR A 66 -9.20 -2.48 1.99
C THR A 66 -10.55 -2.32 2.67
N ASP A 67 -10.64 -1.36 3.59
CA ASP A 67 -11.88 -1.13 4.33
C ASP A 67 -12.97 -0.52 3.45
N HIS A 68 -12.57 0.15 2.37
CA HIS A 68 -13.51 0.88 1.52
C HIS A 68 -13.75 0.22 0.17
N LEU A 69 -13.27 -1.00 -0.02
CA LEU A 69 -13.53 -1.71 -1.26
C LEU A 69 -15.01 -2.11 -1.30
N PRO A 70 -15.61 -2.00 -2.49
CA PRO A 70 -17.01 -2.43 -2.64
C PRO A 70 -17.18 -3.94 -2.64
N LEU A 71 -16.10 -4.67 -2.81
CA LEU A 71 -16.14 -6.11 -2.91
C LEU A 71 -16.49 -6.74 -1.59
N LYS A 72 -17.43 -7.64 -1.60
CA LYS A 72 -17.85 -8.39 -0.42
C LYS A 72 -17.74 -9.87 -0.70
N MET A 73 -17.37 -10.61 0.34
CA MET A 73 -17.31 -12.05 0.21
C MET A 73 -18.71 -12.63 0.16
N PRO A 74 -19.00 -13.52 -0.81
CA PRO A 74 -20.24 -14.26 -0.78
C PRO A 74 -20.29 -15.14 0.46
N PRO A 75 -21.44 -15.22 1.14
CA PRO A 75 -21.49 -15.90 2.44
C PRO A 75 -20.98 -17.32 2.43
N GLU A 76 -21.34 -18.08 1.41
CA GLU A 76 -20.95 -19.48 1.36
C GLU A 76 -19.48 -19.66 1.01
N HIS A 77 -19.01 -18.84 0.08
CA HIS A 77 -17.63 -18.93 -0.35
C HIS A 77 -16.68 -18.43 0.73
N ALA A 78 -17.17 -17.51 1.56
CA ALA A 78 -16.34 -16.97 2.63
C ALA A 78 -15.88 -18.08 3.57
N ARG A 79 -16.79 -18.99 3.91
CA ARG A 79 -16.43 -20.06 4.82
C ARG A 79 -15.48 -21.06 4.19
N GLN A 80 -15.66 -21.35 2.92
CA GLN A 80 -14.79 -22.28 2.24
C GLN A 80 -13.39 -21.72 2.10
N GLY A 81 -13.31 -20.44 1.85
CA GLY A 81 -12.02 -19.82 1.67
C GLY A 81 -11.19 -19.73 2.93
N THR A 82 -11.83 -19.86 4.08
CA THR A 82 -11.10 -19.72 5.35
C THR A 82 -10.68 -21.05 5.95
N SER A 83 -11.09 -22.11 5.39
CA SER A 83 -10.75 -23.42 5.94
C SER A 83 -9.27 -23.74 5.88
#